data_0ffb58a978e748369e2d20f58fc325f5
#
_entry.id   0ffb58a978e748369e2d20f58fc325f5
#
_cell.length_a   1.000
_cell.length_b   1.000
_cell.length_c   1.000
_cell.angle_alpha   90.00
_cell.angle_beta   90.00
_cell.angle_gamma   90.00
#
_symmetry.space_group_name_H-M   'P 1'
#
loop_
_entity.id
_entity.type
_entity.pdbx_description
1 polymer ?
#
loop_
_entity_poly.entity_id
_entity_poly.type
_entity_poly.pdbx_seq_one_letter_code
_entity_poly.pdbx_strand_id
1 'polypeptide(L)'
;MGQLIAIPFAMKLLADMGAQVIRLESTGRLESYRSDSVYQNDISGEFWNKGANFYEQNRNKLGVTLDLSQPEGLQVLRDLVSVADVFAENFTPRVIKNFGLEYEDLKKIKPDIIMVSSTGYGFYGPWANYGATGPATEGAAGLAYQTGYVGGSPVMAEIPYTDYTSGEHTVFAVMAALMHRLRTGQGQFVDISQTQATSSTIPEILMDYSANGRTNPRLGNQDTVMSPHGCYPCRGDDRWITIAVATDDQWQAVCRVLGQDGWAVDPRFEDSLSRWKNRDELDALIGPVTGTWEAHELMHALQKEGVAAGAVLDSKDLLFDPHLGERNFYEVVTHHESTGIPPLPYAGRPWKLSKTPAVKPKAAPLMGEHNTLVLSDLLGKTAEEMAALEEAGIIGYGPTAPRPVQRPSLDEQVRQGRMQRYETDYEEQVRRAFPG
;
A
#
# COMPACT_ATOMS: atom_id res chain seq x y z
N MET A 1 -9.24 13.69 -7.21
CA MET A 1 -10.35 12.70 -7.21
C MET A 1 -9.75 11.30 -7.23
N GLY A 2 -9.82 10.49 -6.23
CA GLY A 2 -9.27 9.13 -6.24
C GLY A 2 -9.95 8.30 -5.16
N GLN A 3 -10.05 6.98 -5.33
CA GLN A 3 -10.69 6.08 -4.37
C GLN A 3 -9.76 4.93 -4.02
N LEU A 4 -10.01 4.29 -2.89
CA LEU A 4 -9.28 3.14 -2.38
C LEU A 4 -7.79 3.46 -2.13
N ILE A 5 -6.86 2.92 -2.96
CA ILE A 5 -5.43 2.94 -2.66
C ILE A 5 -4.60 3.72 -3.67
N ALA A 6 -4.54 3.36 -4.94
CA ALA A 6 -3.51 3.84 -5.88
C ALA A 6 -3.27 5.35 -5.84
N ILE A 7 -4.25 6.17 -6.20
CA ILE A 7 -4.14 7.65 -6.13
C ILE A 7 -4.16 8.17 -4.69
N PRO A 8 -5.03 7.69 -3.77
CA PRO A 8 -4.95 8.12 -2.37
C PRO A 8 -3.57 7.89 -1.75
N PHE A 9 -2.93 6.74 -1.97
CA PHE A 9 -1.58 6.45 -1.48
C PHE A 9 -0.53 7.39 -2.09
N ALA A 10 -0.52 7.55 -3.41
CA ALA A 10 0.41 8.46 -4.09
C ALA A 10 0.29 9.90 -3.54
N MET A 11 -0.93 10.38 -3.42
CA MET A 11 -1.19 11.73 -2.92
C MET A 11 -0.90 11.86 -1.42
N LYS A 12 -1.03 10.80 -0.62
CA LYS A 12 -0.56 10.77 0.78
C LYS A 12 0.95 10.99 0.86
N LEU A 13 1.72 10.29 0.04
CA LEU A 13 3.18 10.45 0.03
C LEU A 13 3.61 11.88 -0.32
N LEU A 14 2.92 12.53 -1.26
CA LEU A 14 3.18 13.93 -1.57
C LEU A 14 2.75 14.87 -0.42
N ALA A 15 1.60 14.61 0.20
CA ALA A 15 1.14 15.37 1.37
C ALA A 15 2.09 15.24 2.57
N ASP A 16 2.61 14.05 2.81
CA ASP A 16 3.63 13.78 3.84
C ASP A 16 4.92 14.60 3.62
N MET A 17 5.18 15.01 2.38
CA MET A 17 6.32 15.86 2.01
C MET A 17 5.97 17.35 1.89
N GLY A 18 4.73 17.75 2.23
CA GLY A 18 4.32 19.15 2.32
C GLY A 18 3.45 19.65 1.16
N ALA A 19 3.07 18.81 0.21
CA ALA A 19 2.09 19.20 -0.79
C ALA A 19 0.71 19.42 -0.15
N GLN A 20 0.02 20.50 -0.54
CA GLN A 20 -1.37 20.69 -0.17
C GLN A 20 -2.27 19.81 -1.04
N VAL A 21 -2.81 18.75 -0.48
CA VAL A 21 -3.64 17.78 -1.18
C VAL A 21 -5.09 17.92 -0.77
N ILE A 22 -5.95 18.28 -1.73
CA ILE A 22 -7.40 18.36 -1.56
C ILE A 22 -8.02 17.03 -2.00
N ARG A 23 -8.63 16.33 -1.07
CA ARG A 23 -9.37 15.10 -1.27
C ARG A 23 -10.82 15.42 -1.55
N LEU A 24 -11.33 15.06 -2.74
CA LEU A 24 -12.74 15.22 -3.09
C LEU A 24 -13.52 13.93 -2.85
N GLU A 25 -14.68 14.05 -2.20
CA GLU A 25 -15.59 12.96 -1.90
C GLU A 25 -17.03 13.32 -2.25
N SER A 26 -17.90 12.34 -2.35
CA SER A 26 -19.35 12.57 -2.56
C SER A 26 -20.13 12.16 -1.34
N THR A 27 -21.08 13.01 -0.89
CA THR A 27 -22.05 12.68 0.15
C THR A 27 -23.06 11.62 -0.32
N GLY A 28 -23.35 11.58 -1.62
CA GLY A 28 -24.28 10.62 -2.22
C GLY A 28 -23.68 9.23 -2.43
N ARG A 29 -22.35 9.10 -2.46
CA ARG A 29 -21.66 7.83 -2.66
C ARG A 29 -20.46 7.73 -1.73
N LEU A 30 -20.71 7.17 -0.55
CA LEU A 30 -19.67 6.94 0.45
C LEU A 30 -18.60 5.98 -0.11
N GLU A 31 -17.33 6.37 0.04
CA GLU A 31 -16.22 5.48 -0.26
C GLU A 31 -16.19 4.28 0.68
N SER A 32 -15.91 3.08 0.14
CA SER A 32 -15.94 1.85 0.95
C SER A 32 -14.95 1.89 2.12
N TYR A 33 -13.78 2.50 1.97
CA TYR A 33 -12.76 2.61 3.03
C TYR A 33 -13.19 3.47 4.22
N ARG A 34 -14.21 4.32 4.06
CA ARG A 34 -14.82 5.02 5.20
C ARG A 34 -15.73 4.12 6.04
N SER A 35 -16.23 3.02 5.48
CA SER A 35 -17.11 2.07 6.17
C SER A 35 -16.47 0.71 6.40
N ASP A 36 -15.29 0.46 5.85
CA ASP A 36 -14.54 -0.77 6.02
C ASP A 36 -13.52 -0.65 7.16
N SER A 37 -13.35 -1.73 7.94
CA SER A 37 -12.40 -1.79 9.06
C SER A 37 -12.56 -0.62 10.05
N VAL A 38 -13.80 -0.37 10.45
CA VAL A 38 -14.12 0.68 11.43
C VAL A 38 -13.48 0.34 12.78
N TYR A 39 -12.87 1.35 13.40
CA TYR A 39 -12.19 1.21 14.70
C TYR A 39 -13.08 0.51 15.74
N GLN A 40 -12.58 -0.56 16.37
CA GLN A 40 -13.31 -1.42 17.32
C GLN A 40 -14.65 -1.99 16.81
N ASN A 41 -14.88 -2.02 15.50
CA ASN A 41 -16.19 -2.33 14.90
C ASN A 41 -17.34 -1.42 15.39
N ASP A 42 -17.03 -0.24 15.91
CA ASP A 42 -18.04 0.72 16.38
C ASP A 42 -18.70 1.43 15.20
N ILE A 43 -19.83 0.89 14.77
CA ILE A 43 -20.68 1.42 13.70
C ILE A 43 -21.70 2.46 14.19
N SER A 44 -21.59 2.93 15.41
CA SER A 44 -22.47 3.97 15.96
C SER A 44 -22.07 5.38 15.51
N GLY A 45 -23.02 6.31 15.52
CA GLY A 45 -22.79 7.70 15.18
C GLY A 45 -22.16 7.89 13.80
N GLU A 46 -21.13 8.69 13.71
CA GLU A 46 -20.40 9.00 12.47
C GLU A 46 -19.35 7.91 12.14
N PHE A 47 -19.76 6.65 12.03
CA PHE A 47 -18.88 5.53 11.75
C PHE A 47 -18.01 5.74 10.50
N TRP A 48 -18.49 6.51 9.51
CA TRP A 48 -17.72 6.86 8.30
C TRP A 48 -16.47 7.70 8.57
N ASN A 49 -16.36 8.23 9.76
CA ASN A 49 -15.17 8.93 10.24
C ASN A 49 -14.28 8.04 11.14
N LYS A 50 -14.44 6.70 11.10
CA LYS A 50 -13.69 5.74 11.92
C LYS A 50 -13.01 4.64 11.08
N GLY A 51 -13.01 4.74 9.76
CA GLY A 51 -12.48 3.73 8.85
C GLY A 51 -10.95 3.67 8.82
N ALA A 52 -10.34 2.58 9.31
CA ALA A 52 -8.88 2.44 9.41
C ALA A 52 -8.18 2.54 8.04
N ASN A 53 -8.73 1.87 7.02
CA ASN A 53 -8.19 1.93 5.66
C ASN A 53 -8.23 3.35 5.08
N PHE A 54 -9.29 4.11 5.39
CA PHE A 54 -9.37 5.51 4.98
C PHE A 54 -8.30 6.36 5.65
N TYR A 55 -8.09 6.17 6.95
CA TYR A 55 -7.09 6.90 7.71
C TYR A 55 -5.67 6.63 7.20
N GLU A 56 -5.35 5.36 6.90
CA GLU A 56 -4.02 5.02 6.37
C GLU A 56 -3.74 5.70 5.02
N GLN A 57 -4.74 5.82 4.15
CA GLN A 57 -4.53 6.35 2.80
C GLN A 57 -4.68 7.88 2.70
N ASN A 58 -5.22 8.58 3.72
CA ASN A 58 -5.64 9.97 3.54
C ASN A 58 -5.09 10.97 4.57
N ARG A 59 -4.12 10.59 5.39
CA ARG A 59 -3.46 11.51 6.32
C ARG A 59 -2.87 12.72 5.58
N ASN A 60 -2.76 13.87 6.28
CA ASN A 60 -2.21 15.13 5.77
C ASN A 60 -3.00 15.77 4.61
N LYS A 61 -4.22 15.31 4.32
CA LYS A 61 -5.06 15.87 3.25
C LYS A 61 -6.14 16.77 3.79
N LEU A 62 -6.66 17.64 2.93
CA LEU A 62 -7.85 18.46 3.18
C LEU A 62 -9.07 17.75 2.56
N GLY A 63 -10.09 17.42 3.37
CA GLY A 63 -11.31 16.74 2.92
C GLY A 63 -12.38 17.71 2.49
N VAL A 64 -12.83 17.61 1.25
CA VAL A 64 -13.92 18.40 0.66
C VAL A 64 -14.96 17.46 0.05
N THR A 65 -16.23 17.77 0.23
CA THR A 65 -17.33 17.05 -0.40
C THR A 65 -17.88 17.84 -1.57
N LEU A 66 -18.14 17.16 -2.70
CA LEU A 66 -18.80 17.72 -3.88
C LEU A 66 -19.69 16.67 -4.54
N ASP A 67 -20.93 17.01 -4.82
CA ASP A 67 -21.79 16.21 -5.71
C ASP A 67 -21.54 16.58 -7.18
N LEU A 68 -20.71 15.78 -7.84
CA LEU A 68 -20.38 16.00 -9.26
C LEU A 68 -21.48 15.54 -10.23
N SER A 69 -22.56 14.99 -9.76
CA SER A 69 -23.75 14.69 -10.60
C SER A 69 -24.54 15.95 -10.92
N GLN A 70 -24.29 17.03 -10.19
CA GLN A 70 -24.92 18.34 -10.38
C GLN A 70 -23.98 19.31 -11.11
N PRO A 71 -24.51 20.15 -12.03
CA PRO A 71 -23.67 21.11 -12.78
C PRO A 71 -22.88 22.06 -11.90
N GLU A 72 -23.46 22.52 -10.78
CA GLU A 72 -22.85 23.43 -9.82
C GLU A 72 -21.66 22.77 -9.12
N GLY A 73 -21.77 21.48 -8.76
CA GLY A 73 -20.67 20.70 -8.18
C GLY A 73 -19.49 20.54 -9.16
N LEU A 74 -19.80 20.30 -10.44
CA LEU A 74 -18.79 20.27 -11.50
C LEU A 74 -18.16 21.65 -11.72
N GLN A 75 -18.92 22.75 -11.58
CA GLN A 75 -18.36 24.10 -11.69
C GLN A 75 -17.39 24.39 -10.56
N VAL A 76 -17.74 24.03 -9.32
CA VAL A 76 -16.83 24.16 -8.17
C VAL A 76 -15.54 23.33 -8.37
N LEU A 77 -15.64 22.14 -8.94
CA LEU A 77 -14.46 21.36 -9.29
C LEU A 77 -13.59 22.05 -10.35
N ARG A 78 -14.20 22.68 -11.38
CA ARG A 78 -13.45 23.45 -12.38
C ARG A 78 -12.77 24.67 -11.76
N ASP A 79 -13.42 25.33 -10.81
CA ASP A 79 -12.83 26.44 -10.05
C ASP A 79 -11.59 25.94 -9.29
N LEU A 80 -11.66 24.78 -8.64
CA LEU A 80 -10.51 24.14 -7.97
C LEU A 80 -9.37 23.81 -8.96
N VAL A 81 -9.69 23.29 -10.15
CA VAL A 81 -8.70 23.00 -11.18
C VAL A 81 -7.95 24.26 -11.60
N SER A 82 -8.62 25.41 -11.65
CA SER A 82 -8.00 26.69 -12.07
C SER A 82 -6.84 27.13 -11.16
N VAL A 83 -6.84 26.68 -9.89
CA VAL A 83 -5.82 27.00 -8.89
C VAL A 83 -4.91 25.81 -8.57
N ALA A 84 -5.22 24.60 -9.07
CA ALA A 84 -4.45 23.40 -8.77
C ALA A 84 -3.21 23.27 -9.67
N ASP A 85 -2.14 22.68 -9.15
CA ASP A 85 -0.95 22.30 -9.92
C ASP A 85 -1.12 20.95 -10.61
N VAL A 86 -1.78 20.02 -9.92
CA VAL A 86 -1.96 18.64 -10.36
C VAL A 86 -3.41 18.22 -10.12
N PHE A 87 -4.04 17.66 -11.13
CA PHE A 87 -5.31 16.94 -11.01
C PHE A 87 -5.05 15.44 -11.13
N ALA A 88 -5.40 14.66 -10.10
CA ALA A 88 -5.15 13.22 -10.05
C ALA A 88 -6.43 12.42 -9.80
N GLU A 89 -6.58 11.30 -10.54
CA GLU A 89 -7.75 10.44 -10.45
C GLU A 89 -7.41 8.97 -10.79
N ASN A 90 -8.28 8.01 -10.38
CA ASN A 90 -8.12 6.59 -10.71
C ASN A 90 -9.44 5.91 -11.13
N PHE A 91 -10.27 6.65 -11.87
CA PHE A 91 -11.48 6.12 -12.47
C PHE A 91 -11.20 5.55 -13.87
N THR A 92 -12.14 4.77 -14.42
CA THR A 92 -12.04 4.40 -15.83
C THR A 92 -12.17 5.64 -16.74
N PRO A 93 -11.52 5.68 -17.91
CA PRO A 93 -11.57 6.82 -18.82
C PRO A 93 -13.00 7.27 -19.16
N ARG A 94 -13.94 6.33 -19.26
CA ARG A 94 -15.35 6.63 -19.48
C ARG A 94 -15.95 7.54 -18.40
N VAL A 95 -15.57 7.36 -17.14
CA VAL A 95 -16.09 8.18 -16.03
C VAL A 95 -15.60 9.61 -16.17
N ILE A 96 -14.31 9.80 -16.40
CA ILE A 96 -13.70 11.11 -16.58
C ILE A 96 -14.29 11.84 -17.79
N LYS A 97 -14.47 11.12 -18.90
CA LYS A 97 -15.12 11.64 -20.10
C LYS A 97 -16.56 12.08 -19.83
N ASN A 98 -17.34 11.30 -19.08
CA ASN A 98 -18.73 11.65 -18.76
C ASN A 98 -18.84 12.93 -17.92
N PHE A 99 -17.81 13.27 -17.13
CA PHE A 99 -17.76 14.53 -16.39
C PHE A 99 -17.17 15.69 -17.20
N GLY A 100 -16.67 15.46 -18.43
CA GLY A 100 -15.96 16.49 -19.21
C GLY A 100 -14.71 16.98 -18.49
N LEU A 101 -13.90 16.04 -17.97
CA LEU A 101 -12.68 16.27 -17.21
C LEU A 101 -11.47 15.58 -17.86
N GLU A 102 -11.53 15.32 -19.18
CA GLU A 102 -10.36 14.84 -19.93
C GLU A 102 -9.25 15.92 -19.93
N TYR A 103 -8.03 15.54 -20.17
CA TYR A 103 -6.88 16.46 -20.14
C TYR A 103 -7.10 17.72 -20.99
N GLU A 104 -7.64 17.57 -22.19
CA GLU A 104 -7.90 18.71 -23.09
C GLU A 104 -9.00 19.66 -22.55
N ASP A 105 -9.90 19.18 -21.69
CA ASP A 105 -10.88 20.02 -21.01
C ASP A 105 -10.25 20.78 -19.85
N LEU A 106 -9.43 20.10 -19.04
CA LEU A 106 -8.73 20.72 -17.92
C LEU A 106 -7.71 21.76 -18.39
N LYS A 107 -7.03 21.49 -19.51
CA LYS A 107 -6.07 22.41 -20.15
C LYS A 107 -6.71 23.72 -20.63
N LYS A 108 -8.00 23.70 -20.99
CA LYS A 108 -8.74 24.96 -21.33
C LYS A 108 -8.93 25.84 -20.10
N ILE A 109 -9.03 25.25 -18.89
CA ILE A 109 -9.18 25.95 -17.61
C ILE A 109 -7.81 26.45 -17.13
N LYS A 110 -6.81 25.56 -17.13
CA LYS A 110 -5.45 25.83 -16.69
C LYS A 110 -4.43 25.25 -17.69
N PRO A 111 -3.85 26.08 -18.57
CA PRO A 111 -2.99 25.62 -19.67
C PRO A 111 -1.75 24.82 -19.24
N ASP A 112 -1.25 25.04 -18.02
CA ASP A 112 -0.07 24.37 -17.46
C ASP A 112 -0.43 23.26 -16.46
N ILE A 113 -1.69 22.81 -16.43
CA ILE A 113 -2.14 21.73 -15.53
C ILE A 113 -1.39 20.42 -15.83
N ILE A 114 -1.04 19.71 -14.78
CA ILE A 114 -0.60 18.32 -14.88
C ILE A 114 -1.80 17.45 -14.51
N MET A 115 -2.24 16.60 -15.45
CA MET A 115 -3.28 15.61 -15.16
C MET A 115 -2.65 14.24 -15.01
N VAL A 116 -3.02 13.51 -13.96
CA VAL A 116 -2.60 12.13 -13.72
C VAL A 116 -3.81 11.23 -13.67
N SER A 117 -3.81 10.20 -14.51
CA SER A 117 -4.79 9.13 -14.51
C SER A 117 -4.09 7.80 -14.20
N SER A 118 -4.40 7.18 -13.05
CA SER A 118 -3.85 5.89 -12.63
C SER A 118 -4.94 4.83 -12.67
N THR A 119 -5.06 4.15 -13.80
CA THR A 119 -6.12 3.16 -14.04
C THR A 119 -5.58 1.73 -14.05
N GLY A 120 -6.44 0.74 -13.96
CA GLY A 120 -6.01 -0.66 -13.97
C GLY A 120 -5.21 -1.05 -15.22
N TYR A 121 -5.65 -0.58 -16.41
CA TYR A 121 -5.10 -1.03 -17.69
C TYR A 121 -4.56 0.11 -18.59
N GLY A 122 -4.49 1.32 -18.05
CA GLY A 122 -4.12 2.52 -18.84
C GLY A 122 -5.33 3.27 -19.38
N PHE A 123 -5.12 4.54 -19.77
CA PHE A 123 -6.19 5.44 -20.21
C PHE A 123 -6.68 5.12 -21.63
N TYR A 124 -5.89 4.40 -22.43
CA TYR A 124 -6.24 3.96 -23.77
C TYR A 124 -5.83 2.49 -24.00
N GLY A 125 -6.25 1.93 -25.10
CA GLY A 125 -6.05 0.52 -25.45
C GLY A 125 -7.34 -0.30 -25.28
N PRO A 126 -7.31 -1.58 -25.68
CA PRO A 126 -8.51 -2.41 -25.75
C PRO A 126 -9.19 -2.66 -24.39
N TRP A 127 -8.46 -2.56 -23.29
CA TRP A 127 -8.96 -2.81 -21.94
C TRP A 127 -9.17 -1.55 -21.10
N ALA A 128 -8.99 -0.36 -21.66
CA ALA A 128 -9.03 0.92 -20.95
C ALA A 128 -10.30 1.11 -20.10
N ASN A 129 -11.44 0.59 -20.54
CA ASN A 129 -12.72 0.72 -19.84
C ASN A 129 -13.12 -0.52 -19.02
N TYR A 130 -12.23 -1.50 -18.88
CA TYR A 130 -12.51 -2.64 -18.01
C TYR A 130 -12.45 -2.21 -16.55
N GLY A 131 -13.36 -2.78 -15.73
CA GLY A 131 -13.29 -2.65 -14.28
C GLY A 131 -12.03 -3.33 -13.75
N ALA A 132 -11.34 -2.66 -12.86
CA ALA A 132 -10.12 -3.16 -12.25
C ALA A 132 -10.21 -3.12 -10.73
N THR A 133 -9.64 -4.15 -10.11
CA THR A 133 -9.34 -4.23 -8.67
C THR A 133 -7.94 -4.81 -8.52
N GLY A 134 -7.31 -4.64 -7.37
CA GLY A 134 -5.97 -5.18 -7.10
C GLY A 134 -5.78 -6.63 -7.60
N PRO A 135 -6.64 -7.59 -7.21
CA PRO A 135 -6.54 -8.97 -7.68
C PRO A 135 -6.62 -9.15 -9.20
N ALA A 136 -7.49 -8.38 -9.88
CA ALA A 136 -7.62 -8.47 -11.33
C ALA A 136 -6.38 -7.94 -12.06
N THR A 137 -5.83 -6.82 -11.58
CA THR A 137 -4.61 -6.22 -12.15
C THR A 137 -3.37 -7.03 -11.85
N GLU A 138 -3.27 -7.67 -10.67
CA GLU A 138 -2.19 -8.59 -10.32
C GLU A 138 -2.12 -9.80 -11.24
N GLY A 139 -3.29 -10.42 -11.50
CA GLY A 139 -3.38 -11.51 -12.49
C GLY A 139 -2.97 -11.07 -13.89
N ALA A 140 -3.51 -9.93 -14.35
CA ALA A 140 -3.22 -9.38 -15.67
C ALA A 140 -1.77 -8.89 -15.84
N ALA A 141 -1.10 -8.51 -14.75
CA ALA A 141 0.30 -8.10 -14.75
C ALA A 141 1.29 -9.27 -14.82
N GLY A 142 0.82 -10.52 -14.65
CA GLY A 142 1.66 -11.70 -14.62
C GLY A 142 2.23 -12.06 -13.24
N LEU A 143 2.12 -11.19 -12.25
CA LEU A 143 2.67 -11.43 -10.90
C LEU A 143 2.06 -12.66 -10.25
N ALA A 144 0.72 -12.77 -10.24
CA ALA A 144 0.04 -13.94 -9.67
C ALA A 144 0.45 -15.26 -10.31
N TYR A 145 0.86 -15.27 -11.61
CA TYR A 145 1.36 -16.47 -12.26
C TYR A 145 2.69 -16.94 -11.68
N GLN A 146 3.54 -16.02 -11.24
CA GLN A 146 4.87 -16.33 -10.69
C GLN A 146 4.82 -16.75 -9.21
N THR A 147 3.78 -16.37 -8.49
CA THR A 147 3.62 -16.68 -7.07
C THR A 147 2.87 -18.00 -6.86
N GLY A 148 3.31 -18.78 -5.88
CA GLY A 148 2.73 -20.07 -5.54
C GLY A 148 3.78 -21.16 -5.34
N TYR A 149 3.35 -22.29 -4.79
CA TYR A 149 4.23 -23.43 -4.52
C TYR A 149 4.48 -24.27 -5.76
N VAL A 150 5.60 -25.03 -5.74
CA VAL A 150 5.98 -25.95 -6.81
C VAL A 150 4.85 -26.93 -7.10
N GLY A 151 4.43 -27.02 -8.36
CA GLY A 151 3.32 -27.88 -8.79
C GLY A 151 1.92 -27.41 -8.36
N GLY A 152 1.81 -26.32 -7.60
CA GLY A 152 0.55 -25.75 -7.16
C GLY A 152 -0.10 -24.79 -8.16
N SER A 153 -1.28 -24.25 -7.80
CA SER A 153 -1.96 -23.19 -8.55
C SER A 153 -1.29 -21.82 -8.30
N PRO A 154 -1.57 -20.80 -9.15
CA PRO A 154 -1.21 -19.42 -8.86
C PRO A 154 -1.78 -18.94 -7.50
N VAL A 155 -0.99 -18.16 -6.77
CA VAL A 155 -1.38 -17.55 -5.49
C VAL A 155 -1.25 -16.04 -5.65
N MET A 156 -2.27 -15.30 -5.27
CA MET A 156 -2.20 -13.83 -5.22
C MET A 156 -1.64 -13.37 -3.88
N ALA A 157 -0.97 -12.22 -3.89
CA ALA A 157 -0.65 -11.51 -2.66
C ALA A 157 -1.97 -11.07 -1.99
N GLU A 158 -2.07 -11.20 -0.67
CA GLU A 158 -3.26 -10.72 0.06
C GLU A 158 -3.36 -9.19 0.11
N ILE A 159 -2.25 -8.51 -0.13
CA ILE A 159 -2.19 -7.05 -0.19
C ILE A 159 -2.39 -6.57 -1.64
N PRO A 160 -2.99 -5.41 -1.86
CA PRO A 160 -3.19 -4.84 -3.20
C PRO A 160 -1.87 -4.29 -3.76
N TYR A 161 -0.93 -5.17 -4.06
CA TYR A 161 0.44 -4.84 -4.48
C TYR A 161 0.47 -3.91 -5.70
N THR A 162 -0.42 -4.14 -6.66
CA THR A 162 -0.51 -3.34 -7.90
C THR A 162 -0.90 -1.88 -7.63
N ASP A 163 -1.75 -1.64 -6.63
CA ASP A 163 -2.14 -0.29 -6.24
C ASP A 163 -0.97 0.48 -5.63
N TYR A 164 -0.21 -0.15 -4.73
CA TYR A 164 0.97 0.48 -4.11
C TYR A 164 2.07 0.73 -5.14
N THR A 165 2.38 -0.26 -5.99
CA THR A 165 3.39 -0.12 -7.05
C THR A 165 3.02 1.01 -8.01
N SER A 166 1.78 1.08 -8.48
CA SER A 166 1.33 2.17 -9.34
C SER A 166 1.32 3.52 -8.63
N GLY A 167 1.02 3.53 -7.33
CA GLY A 167 1.09 4.74 -6.51
C GLY A 167 2.50 5.32 -6.43
N GLU A 168 3.52 4.48 -6.23
CA GLU A 168 4.94 4.91 -6.26
C GLU A 168 5.36 5.44 -7.62
N HIS A 169 4.99 4.74 -8.70
CA HIS A 169 5.22 5.23 -10.07
C HIS A 169 4.50 6.56 -10.32
N THR A 170 3.30 6.73 -9.77
CA THR A 170 2.55 7.98 -9.87
C THR A 170 3.30 9.14 -9.20
N VAL A 171 3.83 8.95 -8.00
CA VAL A 171 4.65 9.98 -7.31
C VAL A 171 5.85 10.36 -8.16
N PHE A 172 6.59 9.37 -8.66
CA PHE A 172 7.74 9.61 -9.53
C PHE A 172 7.36 10.42 -10.79
N ALA A 173 6.28 10.01 -11.48
CA ALA A 173 5.83 10.68 -12.70
C ALA A 173 5.31 12.11 -12.43
N VAL A 174 4.61 12.34 -11.31
CA VAL A 174 4.20 13.69 -10.88
C VAL A 174 5.41 14.58 -10.66
N MET A 175 6.42 14.09 -9.95
CA MET A 175 7.64 14.87 -9.69
C MET A 175 8.39 15.18 -11.00
N ALA A 176 8.48 14.22 -11.93
CA ALA A 176 9.07 14.43 -13.25
C ALA A 176 8.28 15.48 -14.07
N ALA A 177 6.94 15.40 -14.05
CA ALA A 177 6.08 16.36 -14.72
C ALA A 177 6.18 17.79 -14.14
N LEU A 178 6.27 17.91 -12.81
CA LEU A 178 6.51 19.18 -12.14
C LEU A 178 7.88 19.77 -12.50
N MET A 179 8.92 18.94 -12.56
CA MET A 179 10.26 19.37 -13.01
C MET A 179 10.25 19.84 -14.48
N HIS A 180 9.51 19.15 -15.36
CA HIS A 180 9.32 19.58 -16.72
C HIS A 180 8.60 20.94 -16.76
N ARG A 181 7.49 21.09 -16.05
CA ARG A 181 6.74 22.35 -15.99
C ARG A 181 7.57 23.51 -15.47
N LEU A 182 8.38 23.30 -14.43
CA LEU A 182 9.30 24.32 -13.91
C LEU A 182 10.31 24.82 -14.94
N ARG A 183 10.72 23.97 -15.91
CA ARG A 183 11.69 24.33 -16.96
C ARG A 183 11.05 24.94 -18.20
N THR A 184 9.82 24.54 -18.51
CA THR A 184 9.19 24.85 -19.81
C THR A 184 7.94 25.70 -19.70
N GLY A 185 7.33 25.77 -18.50
CA GLY A 185 6.00 26.37 -18.29
C GLY A 185 4.86 25.48 -18.80
N GLN A 186 5.11 24.25 -19.25
CA GLN A 186 4.10 23.38 -19.86
C GLN A 186 3.68 22.26 -18.92
N GLY A 187 2.36 22.11 -18.74
CA GLY A 187 1.76 20.92 -18.13
C GLY A 187 1.73 19.73 -19.09
N GLN A 188 1.28 18.58 -18.60
CA GLN A 188 1.15 17.37 -19.42
C GLN A 188 0.15 16.38 -18.82
N PHE A 189 -0.30 15.45 -19.67
CA PHE A 189 -1.06 14.28 -19.25
C PHE A 189 -0.09 13.15 -18.87
N VAL A 190 -0.34 12.52 -17.72
CA VAL A 190 0.39 11.36 -17.21
C VAL A 190 -0.59 10.19 -17.12
N ASP A 191 -0.38 9.18 -17.94
CA ASP A 191 -1.15 7.94 -17.95
C ASP A 191 -0.36 6.85 -17.23
N ILE A 192 -0.91 6.28 -16.16
CA ILE A 192 -0.33 5.19 -15.39
C ILE A 192 -1.25 3.97 -15.48
N SER A 193 -0.73 2.88 -16.01
CA SER A 193 -1.38 1.56 -15.97
C SER A 193 -0.87 0.75 -14.79
N GLN A 194 -1.75 0.34 -13.88
CA GLN A 194 -1.38 -0.51 -12.73
C GLN A 194 -0.77 -1.85 -13.18
N THR A 195 -1.31 -2.45 -14.23
CA THR A 195 -0.75 -3.69 -14.79
C THR A 195 0.66 -3.49 -15.33
N GLN A 196 0.93 -2.40 -16.05
CA GLN A 196 2.25 -2.11 -16.58
C GLN A 196 3.26 -1.76 -15.48
N ALA A 197 2.86 -0.95 -14.51
CA ALA A 197 3.69 -0.63 -13.35
C ALA A 197 4.11 -1.90 -12.60
N THR A 198 3.18 -2.84 -12.42
CA THR A 198 3.48 -4.13 -11.77
C THR A 198 4.32 -5.06 -12.66
N SER A 199 4.01 -5.17 -13.96
CA SER A 199 4.82 -6.00 -14.88
C SER A 199 6.27 -5.51 -14.96
N SER A 200 6.51 -4.21 -14.76
CA SER A 200 7.88 -3.67 -14.74
C SER A 200 8.71 -4.10 -13.51
N THR A 201 8.09 -4.66 -12.48
CA THR A 201 8.79 -5.21 -11.30
C THR A 201 9.21 -6.66 -11.45
N ILE A 202 8.81 -7.32 -12.54
CA ILE A 202 9.16 -8.71 -12.87
C ILE A 202 9.73 -8.81 -14.30
N PRO A 203 10.71 -7.98 -14.68
CA PRO A 203 11.19 -7.90 -16.06
C PRO A 203 11.92 -9.16 -16.52
N GLU A 204 12.53 -9.90 -15.61
CA GLU A 204 13.30 -11.12 -15.90
C GLU A 204 12.47 -12.21 -16.57
N ILE A 205 11.19 -12.38 -16.19
CA ILE A 205 10.33 -13.38 -16.83
C ILE A 205 9.97 -13.02 -18.27
N LEU A 206 9.82 -11.73 -18.54
CA LEU A 206 9.57 -11.22 -19.90
C LEU A 206 10.81 -11.39 -20.77
N MET A 207 11.98 -11.10 -20.22
CA MET A 207 13.27 -11.26 -20.88
C MET A 207 13.57 -12.74 -21.15
N ASP A 208 13.31 -13.62 -20.18
CA ASP A 208 13.57 -15.05 -20.35
C ASP A 208 12.69 -15.66 -21.44
N TYR A 209 11.41 -15.27 -21.51
CA TYR A 209 10.55 -15.71 -22.61
C TYR A 209 11.01 -15.14 -23.96
N SER A 210 11.30 -13.84 -24.03
CA SER A 210 11.69 -13.19 -25.30
C SER A 210 13.04 -13.66 -25.83
N ALA A 211 13.98 -14.01 -24.96
CA ALA A 211 15.32 -14.44 -25.33
C ALA A 211 15.44 -15.96 -25.54
N ASN A 212 14.69 -16.75 -24.76
CA ASN A 212 14.88 -18.19 -24.65
C ASN A 212 13.61 -19.02 -24.90
N GLY A 213 12.43 -18.38 -25.03
CA GLY A 213 11.14 -19.06 -25.16
C GLY A 213 10.71 -19.82 -23.91
N ARG A 214 11.28 -19.50 -22.73
CA ARG A 214 11.03 -20.21 -21.48
C ARG A 214 9.91 -19.57 -20.68
N THR A 215 9.01 -20.40 -20.14
CA THR A 215 8.05 -20.02 -19.12
C THR A 215 8.49 -20.66 -17.80
N ASN A 216 8.82 -19.85 -16.82
CA ASN A 216 9.35 -20.31 -15.54
C ASN A 216 8.25 -20.96 -14.69
N PRO A 217 8.56 -22.05 -13.95
CA PRO A 217 7.63 -22.62 -12.98
C PRO A 217 7.52 -21.73 -11.74
N ARG A 218 6.47 -21.93 -10.97
CA ARG A 218 6.40 -21.38 -9.59
C ARG A 218 7.37 -22.15 -8.70
N LEU A 219 8.17 -21.41 -7.94
CA LEU A 219 9.25 -21.98 -7.12
C LEU A 219 8.93 -21.98 -5.62
N GLY A 220 7.80 -21.40 -5.20
CA GLY A 220 7.53 -21.21 -3.76
C GLY A 220 8.60 -20.36 -3.11
N ASN A 221 9.25 -20.90 -2.09
CA ASN A 221 10.37 -20.24 -1.42
C ASN A 221 11.74 -20.61 -1.98
N GLN A 222 11.80 -21.44 -3.04
CA GLN A 222 13.06 -21.88 -3.66
C GLN A 222 13.60 -20.82 -4.63
N ASP A 223 14.91 -20.88 -4.88
CA ASP A 223 15.62 -20.06 -5.87
C ASP A 223 16.16 -20.93 -7.01
N THR A 224 16.47 -20.31 -8.15
CA THR A 224 17.00 -21.02 -9.34
C THR A 224 18.47 -21.38 -9.22
N VAL A 225 19.19 -20.76 -8.28
CA VAL A 225 20.65 -20.90 -8.12
C VAL A 225 21.04 -21.18 -6.67
N MET A 226 20.45 -20.46 -5.71
CA MET A 226 20.79 -20.57 -4.30
C MET A 226 20.16 -21.79 -3.64
N SER A 227 20.91 -22.45 -2.77
CA SER A 227 20.43 -23.53 -1.92
C SER A 227 21.34 -23.72 -0.69
N PRO A 228 20.80 -23.81 0.57
CA PRO A 228 19.37 -23.64 0.87
C PRO A 228 18.89 -22.19 0.56
N HIS A 229 17.66 -22.11 0.09
CA HIS A 229 16.91 -20.87 -0.04
C HIS A 229 15.45 -21.18 0.29
N GLY A 230 15.01 -20.78 1.48
CA GLY A 230 13.70 -21.24 1.96
C GLY A 230 13.21 -20.49 3.19
N CYS A 231 12.02 -20.93 3.64
CA CYS A 231 11.40 -20.52 4.87
C CYS A 231 11.23 -21.78 5.75
N TYR A 232 11.82 -21.75 6.94
CA TYR A 232 11.93 -22.91 7.81
C TYR A 232 11.24 -22.66 9.16
N PRO A 233 10.61 -23.69 9.75
CA PRO A 233 9.96 -23.53 11.04
C PRO A 233 10.99 -23.23 12.14
N CYS A 234 10.57 -22.43 13.12
CA CYS A 234 11.31 -22.18 14.36
C CYS A 234 10.50 -22.62 15.57
N ARG A 235 11.12 -22.59 16.75
CA ARG A 235 10.46 -22.92 18.01
C ARG A 235 9.32 -21.93 18.30
N GLY A 236 8.14 -22.46 18.59
CA GLY A 236 6.93 -21.68 18.87
C GLY A 236 5.80 -22.04 17.90
N ASP A 237 4.65 -21.41 18.09
CA ASP A 237 3.50 -21.58 17.22
C ASP A 237 3.61 -20.56 16.08
N ASP A 238 3.57 -21.05 14.85
CA ASP A 238 3.65 -20.23 13.61
C ASP A 238 4.86 -19.27 13.61
N ARG A 239 6.06 -19.79 13.96
CA ARG A 239 7.31 -19.05 13.95
C ARG A 239 8.24 -19.59 12.89
N TRP A 240 8.81 -18.68 12.09
CA TRP A 240 9.56 -19.02 10.90
C TRP A 240 10.80 -18.16 10.72
N ILE A 241 11.76 -18.68 10.00
CA ILE A 241 12.96 -17.97 9.55
C ILE A 241 13.18 -18.18 8.05
N THR A 242 13.55 -17.11 7.34
CA THR A 242 14.05 -17.22 5.97
C THR A 242 15.56 -17.33 5.99
N ILE A 243 16.12 -18.22 5.16
CA ILE A 243 17.57 -18.42 5.01
C ILE A 243 17.89 -18.47 3.51
N ALA A 244 18.93 -17.74 3.08
CA ALA A 244 19.42 -17.74 1.70
C ALA A 244 20.94 -17.92 1.69
N VAL A 245 21.44 -18.94 0.99
CA VAL A 245 22.84 -19.31 0.89
C VAL A 245 23.32 -19.24 -0.56
N ALA A 246 24.16 -18.26 -0.85
CA ALA A 246 24.68 -18.02 -2.19
C ALA A 246 26.06 -18.64 -2.43
N THR A 247 26.85 -18.89 -1.38
CA THR A 247 28.25 -19.38 -1.49
C THR A 247 28.51 -20.60 -0.61
N ASP A 248 29.57 -21.33 -0.93
CA ASP A 248 29.97 -22.49 -0.11
C ASP A 248 30.46 -22.09 1.27
N ASP A 249 31.11 -20.92 1.40
CA ASP A 249 31.51 -20.38 2.70
C ASP A 249 30.30 -20.11 3.61
N GLN A 250 29.21 -19.56 3.03
CA GLN A 250 27.96 -19.35 3.78
C GLN A 250 27.34 -20.70 4.19
N TRP A 251 27.42 -21.71 3.33
CA TRP A 251 26.95 -23.05 3.67
C TRP A 251 27.73 -23.63 4.84
N GLN A 252 29.05 -23.53 4.82
CA GLN A 252 29.90 -23.94 5.95
C GLN A 252 29.49 -23.22 7.26
N ALA A 253 29.18 -21.92 7.14
CA ALA A 253 28.71 -21.13 8.29
C ALA A 253 27.35 -21.63 8.81
N VAL A 254 26.38 -21.92 7.93
CA VAL A 254 25.11 -22.53 8.32
C VAL A 254 25.33 -23.84 9.08
N CYS A 255 26.18 -24.73 8.56
CA CYS A 255 26.50 -26.01 9.21
C CYS A 255 27.04 -25.81 10.62
N ARG A 256 28.01 -24.89 10.79
CA ARG A 256 28.58 -24.56 12.12
C ARG A 256 27.50 -24.02 13.08
N VAL A 257 26.70 -23.03 12.64
CA VAL A 257 25.67 -22.41 13.48
C VAL A 257 24.63 -23.44 13.93
N LEU A 258 24.21 -24.31 13.01
CA LEU A 258 23.21 -25.34 13.30
C LEU A 258 23.80 -26.56 14.03
N GLY A 259 25.13 -26.61 14.26
CA GLY A 259 25.79 -27.77 14.85
C GLY A 259 25.72 -29.04 14.01
N GLN A 260 25.74 -28.87 12.69
CA GLN A 260 25.60 -29.95 11.71
C GLN A 260 26.83 -30.04 10.78
N ASP A 261 28.01 -30.09 11.37
CA ASP A 261 29.30 -30.11 10.62
C ASP A 261 29.38 -31.26 9.61
N GLY A 262 28.67 -32.37 9.86
CA GLY A 262 28.61 -33.48 8.92
C GLY A 262 27.96 -33.13 7.56
N TRP A 263 27.07 -32.15 7.52
CA TRP A 263 26.46 -31.70 6.26
C TRP A 263 27.48 -30.98 5.36
N ALA A 264 28.46 -30.32 5.96
CA ALA A 264 29.48 -29.58 5.23
C ALA A 264 30.41 -30.45 4.39
N VAL A 265 30.54 -31.73 4.72
CA VAL A 265 31.38 -32.71 4.04
C VAL A 265 30.57 -33.81 3.34
N ASP A 266 29.24 -33.71 3.35
CA ASP A 266 28.36 -34.65 2.68
C ASP A 266 28.38 -34.38 1.16
N PRO A 267 28.72 -35.39 0.33
CA PRO A 267 28.80 -35.18 -1.12
C PRO A 267 27.51 -34.69 -1.79
N ARG A 268 26.36 -34.86 -1.11
CA ARG A 268 25.08 -34.30 -1.59
C ARG A 268 24.98 -32.80 -1.43
N PHE A 269 25.80 -32.18 -0.55
CA PHE A 269 25.69 -30.78 -0.15
C PHE A 269 27.02 -30.01 -0.21
N GLU A 270 28.09 -30.63 -0.71
CA GLU A 270 29.45 -30.07 -0.67
C GLU A 270 29.64 -28.79 -1.49
N ASP A 271 28.91 -28.65 -2.59
CA ASP A 271 28.92 -27.47 -3.44
C ASP A 271 27.52 -26.94 -3.78
N SER A 272 27.44 -25.75 -4.32
CA SER A 272 26.15 -25.08 -4.62
C SER A 272 25.27 -25.86 -5.57
N LEU A 273 25.85 -26.52 -6.60
CA LEU A 273 25.09 -27.31 -7.58
C LEU A 273 24.56 -28.60 -6.96
N SER A 274 25.36 -29.25 -6.12
CA SER A 274 24.97 -30.45 -5.38
C SER A 274 23.85 -30.15 -4.41
N ARG A 275 23.94 -29.04 -3.65
CA ARG A 275 22.85 -28.57 -2.78
C ARG A 275 21.58 -28.27 -3.58
N TRP A 276 21.70 -27.57 -4.69
CA TRP A 276 20.54 -27.25 -5.52
C TRP A 276 19.84 -28.51 -6.09
N LYS A 277 20.59 -29.51 -6.51
CA LYS A 277 20.04 -30.79 -6.98
C LYS A 277 19.33 -31.56 -5.88
N ASN A 278 19.81 -31.47 -4.65
CA ASN A 278 19.29 -32.18 -3.49
C ASN A 278 18.53 -31.28 -2.52
N ARG A 279 18.02 -30.13 -3.00
CA ARG A 279 17.41 -29.09 -2.16
C ARG A 279 16.24 -29.57 -1.32
N ASP A 280 15.37 -30.41 -1.88
CA ASP A 280 14.19 -30.90 -1.17
C ASP A 280 14.59 -31.79 0.03
N GLU A 281 15.64 -32.60 -0.14
CA GLU A 281 16.21 -33.40 0.95
C GLU A 281 16.92 -32.50 1.98
N LEU A 282 17.63 -31.49 1.51
CA LEU A 282 18.30 -30.52 2.36
C LEU A 282 17.29 -29.70 3.20
N ASP A 283 16.23 -29.22 2.60
CA ASP A 283 15.14 -28.50 3.29
C ASP A 283 14.48 -29.40 4.36
N ALA A 284 14.28 -30.68 4.08
CA ALA A 284 13.74 -31.65 5.02
C ALA A 284 14.68 -31.90 6.22
N LEU A 285 15.99 -31.76 6.05
CA LEU A 285 16.99 -31.85 7.13
C LEU A 285 17.07 -30.57 7.96
N ILE A 286 16.99 -29.40 7.33
CA ILE A 286 17.10 -28.09 8.01
C ILE A 286 15.92 -27.84 8.93
N GLY A 287 14.69 -28.08 8.48
CA GLY A 287 13.47 -27.76 9.22
C GLY A 287 13.42 -28.28 10.65
N PRO A 288 13.71 -29.58 10.94
CA PRO A 288 13.75 -30.11 12.29
C PRO A 288 14.79 -29.42 13.20
N VAL A 289 15.92 -29.01 12.64
CA VAL A 289 17.00 -28.35 13.39
C VAL A 289 16.64 -26.92 13.73
N THR A 290 16.18 -26.14 12.75
CA THR A 290 15.72 -24.75 12.99
C THR A 290 14.51 -24.71 13.91
N GLY A 291 13.65 -25.72 13.92
CA GLY A 291 12.53 -25.90 14.84
C GLY A 291 12.93 -25.95 16.34
N THR A 292 14.20 -26.15 16.64
CA THR A 292 14.72 -26.09 18.01
C THR A 292 15.17 -24.69 18.46
N TRP A 293 15.31 -23.77 17.51
CA TRP A 293 15.80 -22.41 17.71
C TRP A 293 14.66 -21.39 17.82
N GLU A 294 14.87 -20.34 18.60
CA GLU A 294 14.06 -19.14 18.50
C GLU A 294 14.47 -18.35 17.24
N ALA A 295 13.49 -17.75 16.54
CA ALA A 295 13.71 -17.18 15.21
C ALA A 295 14.74 -16.03 15.19
N HIS A 296 14.66 -15.09 16.13
CA HIS A 296 15.61 -13.97 16.21
C HIS A 296 16.99 -14.43 16.69
N GLU A 297 17.07 -15.39 17.63
CA GLU A 297 18.35 -15.97 18.08
C GLU A 297 19.09 -16.60 16.90
N LEU A 298 18.39 -17.39 16.09
CA LEU A 298 18.97 -18.01 14.89
C LEU A 298 19.33 -16.98 13.83
N MET A 299 18.46 -15.99 13.58
CA MET A 299 18.74 -14.89 12.66
C MET A 299 20.05 -14.19 13.02
N HIS A 300 20.19 -13.80 14.29
CA HIS A 300 21.40 -13.10 14.74
C HIS A 300 22.65 -13.98 14.64
N ALA A 301 22.55 -15.26 14.96
CA ALA A 301 23.65 -16.20 14.84
C ALA A 301 24.12 -16.36 13.40
N LEU A 302 23.19 -16.52 12.44
CA LEU A 302 23.47 -16.65 11.03
C LEU A 302 24.01 -15.35 10.42
N GLN A 303 23.39 -14.20 10.73
CA GLN A 303 23.84 -12.89 10.26
C GLN A 303 25.27 -12.56 10.73
N LYS A 304 25.63 -12.92 11.96
CA LYS A 304 26.98 -12.75 12.50
C LYS A 304 28.04 -13.50 11.71
N GLU A 305 27.67 -14.62 11.11
CA GLU A 305 28.54 -15.44 10.25
C GLU A 305 28.43 -15.07 8.75
N GLY A 306 27.72 -13.98 8.42
CA GLY A 306 27.58 -13.50 7.05
C GLY A 306 26.55 -14.23 6.20
N VAL A 307 25.64 -14.99 6.82
CA VAL A 307 24.53 -15.68 6.12
C VAL A 307 23.31 -14.79 6.14
N ALA A 308 22.70 -14.57 4.99
CA ALA A 308 21.44 -13.83 4.87
C ALA A 308 20.29 -14.65 5.47
N ALA A 309 19.75 -14.16 6.59
CA ALA A 309 18.63 -14.77 7.30
C ALA A 309 17.75 -13.70 7.93
N GLY A 310 16.44 -13.94 8.02
CA GLY A 310 15.48 -13.02 8.61
C GLY A 310 14.37 -13.77 9.34
N ALA A 311 14.06 -13.38 10.57
CA ALA A 311 12.87 -13.85 11.25
C ALA A 311 11.62 -13.38 10.50
N VAL A 312 10.63 -14.23 10.34
CA VAL A 312 9.34 -13.85 9.75
C VAL A 312 8.49 -13.23 10.85
N LEU A 313 8.19 -11.94 10.68
CA LEU A 313 7.50 -11.14 11.67
C LEU A 313 5.98 -11.17 11.45
N ASP A 314 5.21 -11.38 12.49
CA ASP A 314 3.77 -11.09 12.47
C ASP A 314 3.52 -9.57 12.68
N SER A 315 2.25 -9.15 12.63
CA SER A 315 1.91 -7.72 12.77
C SER A 315 2.33 -7.12 14.11
N LYS A 316 2.33 -7.90 15.19
CA LYS A 316 2.81 -7.48 16.51
C LYS A 316 4.33 -7.34 16.51
N ASP A 317 5.02 -8.37 16.04
CA ASP A 317 6.49 -8.37 15.96
C ASP A 317 6.97 -7.16 15.14
N LEU A 318 6.32 -6.91 13.99
CA LEU A 318 6.66 -5.78 13.13
C LEU A 318 6.46 -4.43 13.85
N LEU A 319 5.33 -4.25 14.56
CA LEU A 319 5.01 -3.00 15.26
C LEU A 319 6.02 -2.70 16.39
N PHE A 320 6.50 -3.74 17.10
CA PHE A 320 7.42 -3.60 18.23
C PHE A 320 8.87 -3.91 17.85
N ASP A 321 9.19 -4.05 16.56
CA ASP A 321 10.54 -4.33 16.09
C ASP A 321 11.53 -3.21 16.50
N PRO A 322 12.62 -3.55 17.22
CA PRO A 322 13.54 -2.55 17.74
C PRO A 322 14.31 -1.80 16.64
N HIS A 323 14.58 -2.44 15.50
CA HIS A 323 15.23 -1.78 14.38
C HIS A 323 14.34 -0.72 13.73
N LEU A 324 13.06 -1.04 13.52
CA LEU A 324 12.08 -0.07 13.00
C LEU A 324 11.85 1.06 14.01
N GLY A 325 11.85 0.76 15.31
CA GLY A 325 11.77 1.74 16.39
C GLY A 325 12.94 2.73 16.36
N GLU A 326 14.18 2.25 16.34
CA GLU A 326 15.38 3.10 16.25
C GLU A 326 15.44 3.91 14.96
N ARG A 327 14.91 3.38 13.86
CA ARG A 327 14.79 4.12 12.62
C ARG A 327 13.68 5.16 12.61
N ASN A 328 12.91 5.29 13.70
CA ASN A 328 11.73 6.15 13.78
C ASN A 328 10.82 5.93 12.56
N PHE A 329 10.52 4.66 12.28
CA PHE A 329 9.68 4.31 11.14
C PHE A 329 8.21 4.63 11.39
N TYR A 330 7.75 4.42 12.63
CA TYR A 330 6.36 4.70 12.98
C TYR A 330 6.14 6.17 13.32
N GLU A 331 5.03 6.71 12.84
CA GLU A 331 4.58 8.07 13.10
C GLU A 331 3.27 8.03 13.89
N VAL A 332 3.27 8.61 15.10
CA VAL A 332 2.07 8.67 15.93
C VAL A 332 1.14 9.76 15.39
N VAL A 333 -0.08 9.39 15.06
CA VAL A 333 -1.13 10.28 14.55
C VAL A 333 -2.21 10.46 15.62
N THR A 334 -2.50 11.70 15.96
CA THR A 334 -3.63 12.06 16.84
C THR A 334 -4.86 12.31 15.98
N HIS A 335 -5.96 11.62 16.30
CA HIS A 335 -7.22 11.70 15.57
C HIS A 335 -8.11 12.81 16.12
N HIS A 336 -9.15 13.17 15.38
CA HIS A 336 -10.16 14.12 15.84
C HIS A 336 -10.95 13.51 17.02
N GLU A 337 -11.21 14.30 18.06
CA GLU A 337 -11.87 13.84 19.29
C GLU A 337 -13.23 13.17 19.06
N SER A 338 -14.01 13.66 18.06
CA SER A 338 -15.32 13.09 17.74
C SER A 338 -15.28 11.63 17.28
N THR A 339 -14.10 11.12 16.87
CA THR A 339 -13.95 9.72 16.42
C THR A 339 -13.81 8.74 17.57
N GLY A 340 -13.37 9.20 18.75
CA GLY A 340 -13.03 8.35 19.88
C GLY A 340 -11.77 7.50 19.67
N ILE A 341 -11.04 7.70 18.56
CA ILE A 341 -9.80 6.95 18.26
C ILE A 341 -8.63 7.59 19.02
N PRO A 342 -7.87 6.83 19.81
CA PRO A 342 -6.69 7.34 20.49
C PRO A 342 -5.56 7.66 19.49
N PRO A 343 -4.47 8.32 19.94
CA PRO A 343 -3.25 8.40 19.14
C PRO A 343 -2.75 6.99 18.79
N LEU A 344 -2.49 6.74 17.48
CA LEU A 344 -2.06 5.44 16.98
C LEU A 344 -0.79 5.57 16.13
N PRO A 345 0.12 4.57 16.17
CA PRO A 345 1.25 4.49 15.27
C PRO A 345 0.82 4.10 13.84
N TYR A 346 1.28 4.85 12.87
CA TYR A 346 1.10 4.57 11.44
C TYR A 346 2.45 4.28 10.80
N ALA A 347 2.45 3.50 9.73
CA ALA A 347 3.63 3.31 8.91
C ALA A 347 4.09 4.67 8.37
N GLY A 348 5.32 5.04 8.68
CA GLY A 348 5.95 6.25 8.19
C GLY A 348 6.56 6.05 6.80
N ARG A 349 7.33 7.01 6.38
CA ARG A 349 8.03 6.95 5.09
C ARG A 349 9.29 6.10 5.22
N PRO A 350 9.56 5.23 4.23
CA PRO A 350 10.77 4.40 4.25
C PRO A 350 12.05 5.20 3.97
N TRP A 351 11.97 6.46 3.57
CA TRP A 351 13.12 7.34 3.31
C TRP A 351 13.25 8.46 4.33
N LYS A 352 14.48 8.92 4.52
CA LYS A 352 14.84 10.06 5.37
C LYS A 352 15.64 11.06 4.53
N LEU A 353 15.11 12.27 4.33
CA LEU A 353 15.79 13.34 3.61
C LEU A 353 16.48 14.28 4.62
N SER A 354 17.80 14.44 4.50
CA SER A 354 18.61 15.18 5.48
C SER A 354 18.34 16.69 5.51
N LYS A 355 17.77 17.25 4.43
CA LYS A 355 17.52 18.70 4.28
C LYS A 355 16.05 19.07 4.22
N THR A 356 15.21 18.13 3.84
CA THR A 356 13.76 18.33 3.69
C THR A 356 13.03 17.27 4.51
N PRO A 357 12.98 17.43 5.85
CA PRO A 357 12.25 16.50 6.69
C PRO A 357 10.75 16.56 6.32
N ALA A 358 10.08 15.48 6.56
CA ALA A 358 8.65 15.41 6.34
C ALA A 358 7.86 16.30 7.30
N VAL A 359 6.64 16.66 6.91
CA VAL A 359 5.72 17.37 7.79
C VAL A 359 5.25 16.48 8.93
N LYS A 360 4.90 17.09 10.08
CA LYS A 360 4.29 16.36 11.18
C LYS A 360 2.96 15.75 10.71
N PRO A 361 2.72 14.45 10.95
CA PRO A 361 1.52 13.81 10.48
C PRO A 361 0.26 14.36 11.14
N LYS A 362 -0.77 14.60 10.34
CA LYS A 362 -2.12 14.91 10.76
C LYS A 362 -3.03 13.74 10.37
N ALA A 363 -4.07 13.48 11.14
CA ALA A 363 -5.07 12.48 10.79
C ALA A 363 -5.68 12.74 9.41
N ALA A 364 -6.24 11.70 8.80
CA ALA A 364 -7.10 11.89 7.64
C ALA A 364 -8.31 12.76 8.01
N PRO A 365 -8.82 13.57 7.09
CA PRO A 365 -9.90 14.50 7.38
C PRO A 365 -11.22 13.78 7.67
N LEU A 366 -12.04 14.36 8.54
CA LEU A 366 -13.44 14.03 8.62
C LEU A 366 -14.12 14.36 7.28
N MET A 367 -15.28 13.77 7.03
CA MET A 367 -16.00 14.03 5.78
C MET A 367 -16.45 15.50 5.71
N GLY A 368 -15.99 16.23 4.70
CA GLY A 368 -16.29 17.65 4.52
C GLY A 368 -15.59 18.62 5.48
N GLU A 369 -14.69 18.13 6.33
CA GLU A 369 -14.02 18.94 7.36
C GLU A 369 -13.48 20.28 6.85
N HIS A 370 -12.98 20.27 5.62
CA HIS A 370 -12.31 21.45 5.05
C HIS A 370 -13.13 22.15 3.95
N ASN A 371 -14.45 21.92 3.89
CA ASN A 371 -15.33 22.60 2.91
C ASN A 371 -15.15 24.12 3.00
N THR A 372 -15.25 24.71 4.20
CA THR A 372 -15.10 26.17 4.38
C THR A 372 -13.69 26.62 4.01
N LEU A 373 -12.65 25.99 4.56
CA LEU A 373 -11.26 26.35 4.28
C LEU A 373 -10.95 26.35 2.76
N VAL A 374 -11.43 25.36 2.04
CA VAL A 374 -11.10 25.23 0.63
C VAL A 374 -12.03 26.10 -0.25
N LEU A 375 -13.32 26.10 0.03
CA LEU A 375 -14.26 26.80 -0.86
C LEU A 375 -14.33 28.31 -0.55
N SER A 376 -14.24 28.71 0.71
CA SER A 376 -14.24 30.16 1.06
C SER A 376 -12.85 30.75 1.01
N ASP A 377 -11.85 30.18 1.71
CA ASP A 377 -10.56 30.84 1.85
C ASP A 377 -9.70 30.71 0.59
N LEU A 378 -9.75 29.54 -0.12
CA LEU A 378 -8.98 29.34 -1.33
C LEU A 378 -9.71 29.82 -2.60
N LEU A 379 -11.03 29.55 -2.73
CA LEU A 379 -11.80 29.93 -3.93
C LEU A 379 -12.57 31.23 -3.77
N GLY A 380 -12.63 31.81 -2.57
CA GLY A 380 -13.30 33.09 -2.31
C GLY A 380 -14.83 33.04 -2.33
N LYS A 381 -15.44 31.85 -2.12
CA LYS A 381 -16.91 31.74 -2.07
C LYS A 381 -17.46 32.41 -0.81
N THR A 382 -18.51 33.19 -0.98
CA THR A 382 -19.17 33.92 0.12
C THR A 382 -19.95 32.96 1.04
N ALA A 383 -20.35 33.46 2.22
CA ALA A 383 -21.17 32.69 3.15
C ALA A 383 -22.53 32.32 2.53
N GLU A 384 -23.11 33.20 1.72
CA GLU A 384 -24.38 32.96 1.01
C GLU A 384 -24.21 31.87 -0.06
N GLU A 385 -23.11 31.88 -0.83
CA GLU A 385 -22.78 30.83 -1.79
C GLU A 385 -22.55 29.49 -1.12
N MET A 386 -21.85 29.46 0.03
CA MET A 386 -21.64 28.24 0.81
C MET A 386 -22.96 27.66 1.31
N ALA A 387 -23.86 28.52 1.87
CA ALA A 387 -25.17 28.09 2.34
C ALA A 387 -26.02 27.52 1.20
N ALA A 388 -25.99 28.16 0.00
CA ALA A 388 -26.70 27.67 -1.17
C ALA A 388 -26.20 26.29 -1.66
N LEU A 389 -24.88 26.08 -1.65
CA LEU A 389 -24.28 24.78 -2.01
C LEU A 389 -24.66 23.68 -1.02
N GLU A 390 -24.76 24.00 0.28
CA GLU A 390 -25.17 23.06 1.32
C GLU A 390 -26.67 22.76 1.23
N GLU A 391 -27.52 23.77 1.06
CA GLU A 391 -28.97 23.60 0.87
C GLU A 391 -29.29 22.76 -0.36
N ALA A 392 -28.55 22.94 -1.43
CA ALA A 392 -28.67 22.14 -2.66
C ALA A 392 -28.07 20.73 -2.53
N GLY A 393 -27.43 20.38 -1.40
CA GLY A 393 -26.80 19.09 -1.17
C GLY A 393 -25.53 18.85 -2.02
N ILE A 394 -24.95 19.90 -2.59
CA ILE A 394 -23.70 19.82 -3.39
C ILE A 394 -22.51 19.58 -2.47
N ILE A 395 -22.50 20.21 -1.30
CA ILE A 395 -21.56 19.96 -0.23
C ILE A 395 -22.27 19.43 1.02
N GLY A 396 -21.55 18.81 1.94
CA GLY A 396 -22.09 18.33 3.20
C GLY A 396 -21.01 17.70 4.08
N TYR A 397 -21.40 17.25 5.28
CA TYR A 397 -20.47 16.78 6.32
C TYR A 397 -20.68 15.29 6.68
N GLY A 398 -21.50 14.61 5.92
CA GLY A 398 -21.80 13.18 6.10
C GLY A 398 -22.49 12.60 4.89
N PRO A 399 -22.58 11.28 4.80
CA PRO A 399 -23.28 10.60 3.70
C PRO A 399 -24.79 10.78 3.80
N THR A 400 -25.46 10.98 2.66
CA THR A 400 -26.93 11.10 2.58
C THR A 400 -27.66 9.80 2.90
N ALA A 401 -27.02 8.65 2.71
CA ALA A 401 -27.57 7.33 3.00
C ALA A 401 -26.48 6.43 3.61
N PRO A 402 -26.13 6.63 4.90
CA PRO A 402 -25.09 5.83 5.54
C PRO A 402 -25.51 4.36 5.64
N ARG A 403 -24.63 3.46 5.21
CA ARG A 403 -24.83 2.01 5.30
C ARG A 403 -23.65 1.39 6.01
N PRO A 404 -23.72 1.20 7.34
CA PRO A 404 -22.65 0.56 8.07
C PRO A 404 -22.49 -0.89 7.66
N VAL A 405 -21.24 -1.33 7.52
CA VAL A 405 -20.90 -2.74 7.29
C VAL A 405 -20.72 -3.40 8.65
N GLN A 406 -21.68 -4.22 9.06
CA GLN A 406 -21.58 -4.98 10.29
C GLN A 406 -20.59 -6.14 10.12
N ARG A 407 -19.61 -6.24 11.00
CA ARG A 407 -18.68 -7.37 11.04
C ARG A 407 -18.99 -8.30 12.20
N PRO A 408 -18.66 -9.60 12.08
CA PRO A 408 -18.73 -10.53 13.21
C PRO A 408 -17.84 -10.06 14.36
N SER A 409 -18.14 -10.51 15.59
CA SER A 409 -17.26 -10.28 16.74
C SER A 409 -15.86 -10.86 16.50
N LEU A 410 -14.84 -10.39 17.25
CA LEU A 410 -13.46 -10.89 17.13
C LEU A 410 -13.40 -12.41 17.34
N ASP A 411 -14.09 -12.93 18.37
CA ASP A 411 -14.21 -14.38 18.61
C ASP A 411 -14.80 -15.14 17.41
N GLU A 412 -15.82 -14.57 16.77
CA GLU A 412 -16.43 -15.18 15.59
C GLU A 412 -15.51 -15.12 14.37
N GLN A 413 -14.74 -14.04 14.22
CA GLN A 413 -13.74 -13.94 13.16
C GLN A 413 -12.62 -14.98 13.32
N VAL A 414 -12.17 -15.25 14.56
CA VAL A 414 -11.21 -16.33 14.85
C VAL A 414 -11.84 -17.68 14.52
N ARG A 415 -13.06 -17.95 14.97
CA ARG A 415 -13.77 -19.23 14.66
C ARG A 415 -13.94 -19.46 13.16
N GLN A 416 -14.15 -18.40 12.39
CA GLN A 416 -14.33 -18.46 10.93
C GLN A 416 -12.98 -18.50 10.17
N GLY A 417 -11.84 -18.47 10.84
CA GLY A 417 -10.53 -18.41 10.22
C GLY A 417 -10.22 -17.08 9.49
N ARG A 418 -10.99 -16.02 9.77
CA ARG A 418 -10.74 -14.67 9.24
C ARG A 418 -9.65 -13.92 9.99
N MET A 419 -9.33 -14.39 11.18
CA MET A 419 -8.31 -13.87 12.07
C MET A 419 -7.71 -15.08 12.80
N GLN A 420 -6.39 -15.12 12.94
CA GLN A 420 -5.72 -16.20 13.65
C GLN A 420 -5.90 -16.05 15.16
N ARG A 421 -5.63 -14.88 15.70
CA ARG A 421 -5.75 -14.53 17.10
C ARG A 421 -5.90 -13.03 17.31
N TYR A 422 -6.30 -12.61 18.49
CA TYR A 422 -6.24 -11.22 18.93
C TYR A 422 -5.84 -11.16 20.40
N GLU A 423 -5.32 -10.03 20.84
CA GLU A 423 -4.93 -9.76 22.23
C GLU A 423 -5.85 -8.70 22.82
N THR A 424 -6.35 -8.93 24.03
CA THR A 424 -7.30 -8.01 24.68
C THR A 424 -6.64 -6.80 25.31
N ASP A 425 -5.33 -6.88 25.60
CA ASP A 425 -4.53 -5.82 26.22
C ASP A 425 -3.67 -5.02 25.19
N TYR A 426 -3.93 -5.22 23.90
CA TYR A 426 -3.15 -4.59 22.83
C TYR A 426 -3.10 -3.05 22.93
N GLU A 427 -4.19 -2.41 23.35
CA GLU A 427 -4.22 -0.94 23.50
C GLU A 427 -3.23 -0.44 24.55
N GLU A 428 -3.11 -1.16 25.66
CA GLU A 428 -2.15 -0.81 26.71
C GLU A 428 -0.72 -0.98 26.21
N GLN A 429 -0.45 -2.06 25.48
CA GLN A 429 0.86 -2.33 24.89
C GLN A 429 1.24 -1.23 23.89
N VAL A 430 0.33 -0.88 22.97
CA VAL A 430 0.55 0.19 21.98
C VAL A 430 0.76 1.54 22.66
N ARG A 431 -0.09 1.91 23.61
CA ARG A 431 0.04 3.20 24.34
C ARG A 431 1.36 3.30 25.11
N ARG A 432 1.86 2.21 25.66
CA ARG A 432 3.15 2.15 26.37
C ARG A 432 4.33 2.35 25.40
N ALA A 433 4.29 1.72 24.24
CA ALA A 433 5.35 1.79 23.25
C ALA A 433 5.35 3.09 22.44
N PHE A 434 4.18 3.67 22.22
CA PHE A 434 3.97 4.87 21.43
C PHE A 434 3.21 5.93 22.25
N PRO A 435 3.85 6.54 23.25
CA PRO A 435 3.23 7.65 23.99
C PRO A 435 2.97 8.81 23.04
N GLY A 436 1.71 9.29 22.98
CA GLY A 436 1.24 10.35 22.07
C GLY A 436 1.80 11.74 22.37
#